data_9223b5ba85ee73b16cb8e36f054d1fa5
#
_entry.id   9223b5ba85ee73b16cb8e36f054d1fa5
#
_cell.length_a   1.000
_cell.length_b   1.000
_cell.length_c   1.000
_cell.angle_alpha   90.00
_cell.angle_beta   90.00
_cell.angle_gamma   90.00
#
_symmetry.space_group_name_H-M   'P 1'
#
loop_
_entity.id
_entity.type
_entity.pdbx_description
1 polymer ?
#
loop_
_entity_poly.entity_id
_entity_poly.type
_entity_poly.pdbx_seq_one_letter_code
_entity_poly.pdbx_strand_id
1 'polypeptide(L)'
;MTRVLAGRRPVLEAMRGNTKVRHIYTEPERTYPDISEAAEAQGIPMANRDRAGLDKLSDGVRHQGVVAIAEDYEFCEPEEIIAHAEGPPALVALDEVTDPQNLGAIIRSAVTLGLDGLIIPKHRAAGITAAVVRASAGATEHASIARVTNLQRTLLSLSKSGLEIVGLDAGADIDVRNLEPSPRGRVLVVGSEGKGLRRMVRQRCDIVVHIRQEGPMDSLNASVAAAIAMYEISAKQLGAANDG
;
A
#
# COMPACT_ATOMS: atom_id res chain seq x y z
N MET A 1 19.03 5.83 -7.38
CA MET A 1 19.22 4.47 -6.84
C MET A 1 18.37 3.49 -7.63
N THR A 2 18.49 2.18 -7.39
CA THR A 2 17.69 1.17 -8.10
C THR A 2 17.12 0.18 -7.09
N ARG A 3 15.97 -0.40 -7.40
CA ARG A 3 15.32 -1.47 -6.63
C ARG A 3 15.16 -2.75 -7.46
N VAL A 4 14.90 -3.84 -6.78
CA VAL A 4 14.70 -5.15 -7.37
C VAL A 4 13.22 -5.51 -7.35
N LEU A 5 12.71 -5.97 -8.49
CA LEU A 5 11.36 -6.51 -8.65
C LEU A 5 11.48 -8.02 -8.85
N ALA A 6 10.92 -8.82 -7.96
CA ALA A 6 11.03 -10.27 -7.97
C ALA A 6 9.68 -10.93 -8.27
N GLY A 7 9.58 -11.64 -9.38
CA GLY A 7 8.42 -12.39 -9.82
C GLY A 7 7.73 -11.82 -11.06
N ARG A 8 6.99 -12.69 -11.76
CA ARG A 8 6.34 -12.35 -13.03
C ARG A 8 5.36 -11.17 -12.90
N ARG A 9 4.47 -11.23 -11.92
CA ARG A 9 3.45 -10.18 -11.71
C ARG A 9 4.06 -8.83 -11.36
N PRO A 10 4.94 -8.69 -10.36
CA PRO A 10 5.63 -7.43 -10.07
C PRO A 10 6.32 -6.80 -11.27
N VAL A 11 6.98 -7.60 -12.11
CA VAL A 11 7.69 -7.10 -13.29
C VAL A 11 6.68 -6.61 -14.34
N LEU A 12 5.59 -7.33 -14.58
CA LEU A 12 4.54 -6.90 -15.50
C LEU A 12 3.85 -5.63 -15.03
N GLU A 13 3.50 -5.53 -13.76
CA GLU A 13 2.85 -4.32 -13.22
C GLU A 13 3.78 -3.09 -13.29
N ALA A 14 5.08 -3.28 -13.05
CA ALA A 14 6.06 -2.19 -13.23
C ALA A 14 6.12 -1.68 -14.68
N MET A 15 6.06 -2.60 -15.67
CA MET A 15 6.03 -2.21 -17.08
C MET A 15 4.69 -1.58 -17.51
N ARG A 16 3.59 -1.87 -16.81
CA ARG A 16 2.26 -1.25 -17.05
C ARG A 16 2.09 0.09 -16.35
N GLY A 17 2.78 0.27 -15.23
CA GLY A 17 2.80 1.51 -14.46
C GLY A 17 3.85 2.50 -14.97
N ASN A 18 4.14 3.48 -14.13
CA ASN A 18 5.10 4.55 -14.45
C ASN A 18 6.56 4.21 -14.07
N THR A 19 6.82 2.99 -13.57
CA THR A 19 8.16 2.61 -13.11
C THR A 19 9.08 2.32 -14.29
N LYS A 20 10.22 2.99 -14.34
CA LYS A 20 11.23 2.75 -15.35
C LYS A 20 12.02 1.50 -15.03
N VAL A 21 11.73 0.42 -15.77
CA VAL A 21 12.46 -0.83 -15.71
C VAL A 21 13.73 -0.69 -16.56
N ARG A 22 14.88 -0.98 -15.97
CA ARG A 22 16.20 -0.84 -16.64
C ARG A 22 16.68 -2.11 -17.29
N HIS A 23 16.38 -3.26 -16.68
CA HIS A 23 16.84 -4.58 -17.17
C HIS A 23 15.97 -5.70 -16.60
N ILE A 24 15.73 -6.75 -17.39
CA ILE A 24 15.00 -7.95 -16.97
C ILE A 24 15.89 -9.17 -17.10
N TYR A 25 15.91 -10.01 -16.07
CA TYR A 25 16.63 -11.29 -16.05
C TYR A 25 15.63 -12.43 -15.93
N THR A 26 15.79 -13.47 -16.76
CA THR A 26 14.93 -14.67 -16.79
C THR A 26 15.73 -15.95 -16.71
N GLU A 27 15.14 -17.03 -16.18
CA GLU A 27 15.72 -18.37 -16.26
C GLU A 27 15.75 -18.85 -17.72
N PRO A 28 16.86 -19.46 -18.23
CA PRO A 28 17.02 -19.85 -19.64
C PRO A 28 15.96 -20.83 -20.15
N GLU A 29 15.48 -21.73 -19.30
CA GLU A 29 14.56 -22.83 -19.65
C GLU A 29 13.08 -22.43 -19.56
N ARG A 30 12.80 -21.18 -19.21
CA ARG A 30 11.42 -20.68 -19.06
C ARG A 30 11.11 -19.60 -20.06
N THR A 31 9.92 -19.69 -20.60
CA THR A 31 9.38 -18.65 -21.50
C THR A 31 8.35 -17.78 -20.78
N TYR A 32 8.44 -16.50 -21.03
CA TYR A 32 7.53 -15.47 -20.47
C TYR A 32 7.06 -14.56 -21.62
N PRO A 33 6.13 -15.05 -22.47
CA PRO A 33 5.74 -14.32 -23.68
C PRO A 33 5.24 -12.90 -23.39
N ASP A 34 4.42 -12.74 -22.36
CA ASP A 34 3.88 -11.46 -21.92
C ASP A 34 4.94 -10.46 -21.45
N ILE A 35 5.99 -10.95 -20.78
CA ILE A 35 7.12 -10.12 -20.35
C ILE A 35 8.00 -9.78 -21.55
N SER A 36 8.27 -10.75 -22.43
CA SER A 36 9.12 -10.53 -23.61
C SER A 36 8.49 -9.53 -24.57
N GLU A 37 7.20 -9.65 -24.85
CA GLU A 37 6.43 -8.72 -25.68
C GLU A 37 6.42 -7.30 -25.10
N ALA A 38 6.15 -7.18 -23.79
CA ALA A 38 6.15 -5.88 -23.10
C ALA A 38 7.54 -5.26 -23.05
N ALA A 39 8.60 -6.06 -22.84
CA ALA A 39 9.97 -5.58 -22.82
C ALA A 39 10.43 -5.10 -24.20
N GLU A 40 10.10 -5.84 -25.27
CA GLU A 40 10.39 -5.46 -26.65
C GLU A 40 9.71 -4.14 -27.02
N ALA A 41 8.40 -4.02 -26.71
CA ALA A 41 7.64 -2.80 -26.97
C ALA A 41 8.22 -1.54 -26.27
N GLN A 42 8.87 -1.71 -25.14
CA GLN A 42 9.47 -0.63 -24.35
C GLN A 42 10.99 -0.51 -24.53
N GLY A 43 11.61 -1.36 -25.36
CA GLY A 43 13.07 -1.37 -25.55
C GLY A 43 13.86 -1.74 -24.31
N ILE A 44 13.27 -2.55 -23.38
CA ILE A 44 13.92 -2.96 -22.15
C ILE A 44 14.83 -4.15 -22.43
N PRO A 45 16.14 -4.09 -22.10
CA PRO A 45 17.06 -5.18 -22.33
C PRO A 45 16.74 -6.38 -21.44
N MET A 46 16.78 -7.58 -22.04
CA MET A 46 16.58 -8.86 -21.36
C MET A 46 17.84 -9.71 -21.44
N ALA A 47 18.15 -10.45 -20.37
CA ALA A 47 19.25 -11.41 -20.33
C ALA A 47 18.88 -12.66 -19.51
N ASN A 48 19.49 -13.79 -19.87
CA ASN A 48 19.33 -15.03 -19.11
C ASN A 48 20.26 -15.06 -17.91
N ARG A 49 19.77 -15.58 -16.79
CA ARG A 49 20.55 -15.94 -15.60
C ARG A 49 20.07 -17.25 -15.02
N ASP A 50 20.99 -18.04 -14.50
CA ASP A 50 20.65 -19.23 -13.75
C ASP A 50 19.90 -18.89 -12.45
N ARG A 51 19.27 -19.89 -11.88
CA ARG A 51 18.48 -19.71 -10.65
C ARG A 51 19.28 -19.12 -9.50
N ALA A 52 20.52 -19.56 -9.30
CA ALA A 52 21.40 -19.05 -8.24
C ALA A 52 21.72 -17.55 -8.43
N GLY A 53 21.93 -17.10 -9.67
CA GLY A 53 22.10 -15.69 -10.01
C GLY A 53 20.84 -14.85 -9.77
N LEU A 54 19.65 -15.39 -10.04
CA LEU A 54 18.38 -14.74 -9.75
C LEU A 54 18.08 -14.68 -8.25
N ASP A 55 18.34 -15.76 -7.49
CA ASP A 55 18.22 -15.81 -6.03
C ASP A 55 19.11 -14.74 -5.36
N LYS A 56 20.35 -14.59 -5.86
CA LYS A 56 21.27 -13.55 -5.38
C LYS A 56 20.78 -12.14 -5.69
N LEU A 57 20.24 -11.92 -6.89
CA LEU A 57 19.68 -10.60 -7.26
C LEU A 57 18.46 -10.24 -6.44
N SER A 58 17.59 -11.21 -6.15
CA SER A 58 16.34 -11.01 -5.42
C SER A 58 16.50 -11.03 -3.90
N ASP A 59 17.72 -11.19 -3.38
CA ASP A 59 18.02 -11.35 -1.94
C ASP A 59 17.14 -12.44 -1.30
N GLY A 60 17.03 -13.59 -1.98
CA GLY A 60 16.23 -14.73 -1.53
C GLY A 60 14.70 -14.55 -1.66
N VAL A 61 14.23 -13.43 -2.17
CA VAL A 61 12.79 -13.25 -2.44
C VAL A 61 12.41 -14.17 -3.60
N ARG A 62 11.35 -14.96 -3.41
CA ARG A 62 10.87 -15.92 -4.43
C ARG A 62 10.52 -15.21 -5.73
N HIS A 63 11.31 -15.41 -6.78
CA HIS A 63 11.25 -14.68 -8.05
C HIS A 63 10.52 -15.40 -9.19
N GLN A 64 10.16 -16.66 -9.04
CA GLN A 64 9.45 -17.45 -10.07
C GLN A 64 10.18 -17.48 -11.44
N GLY A 65 11.52 -17.33 -11.46
CA GLY A 65 12.34 -17.31 -12.66
C GLY A 65 12.42 -15.95 -13.36
N VAL A 66 11.91 -14.87 -12.76
CA VAL A 66 11.95 -13.50 -13.32
C VAL A 66 12.38 -12.51 -12.25
N VAL A 67 13.37 -11.69 -12.57
CA VAL A 67 13.83 -10.55 -11.74
C VAL A 67 14.07 -9.36 -12.65
N ALA A 68 13.61 -8.18 -12.25
CA ALA A 68 13.95 -6.94 -12.94
C ALA A 68 14.67 -5.95 -12.02
N ILE A 69 15.52 -5.14 -12.61
CA ILE A 69 16.12 -3.96 -11.99
C ILE A 69 15.34 -2.74 -12.48
N ALA A 70 14.81 -1.98 -11.57
CA ALA A 70 14.03 -0.77 -11.85
C ALA A 70 14.60 0.43 -11.10
N GLU A 71 14.18 1.61 -11.47
CA GLU A 71 14.43 2.83 -10.69
C GLU A 71 13.80 2.71 -9.30
N ASP A 72 14.33 3.46 -8.34
CA ASP A 72 13.85 3.45 -6.98
C ASP A 72 12.38 3.93 -6.93
N TYR A 73 11.66 3.55 -5.88
CA TYR A 73 10.29 4.00 -5.71
C TYR A 73 10.26 5.51 -5.42
N GLU A 74 9.49 6.25 -6.19
CA GLU A 74 9.29 7.67 -5.98
C GLU A 74 8.13 7.91 -5.01
N PHE A 75 8.48 8.40 -3.82
CA PHE A 75 7.49 8.80 -2.82
C PHE A 75 6.99 10.21 -3.15
N CYS A 76 5.71 10.46 -2.91
CA CYS A 76 5.12 11.79 -3.02
C CYS A 76 4.90 12.43 -1.63
N GLU A 77 4.45 13.68 -1.62
CA GLU A 77 3.96 14.33 -0.41
C GLU A 77 2.45 14.07 -0.23
N PRO A 78 1.92 14.02 1.01
CA PRO A 78 0.50 13.79 1.25
C PRO A 78 -0.42 14.77 0.53
N GLU A 79 0.01 16.02 0.39
CA GLU A 79 -0.71 17.10 -0.28
C GLU A 79 -0.86 16.84 -1.79
N GLU A 80 0.12 16.17 -2.41
CA GLU A 80 0.06 15.78 -3.82
C GLU A 80 -1.00 14.70 -4.05
N ILE A 81 -1.13 13.73 -3.14
CA ILE A 81 -2.17 12.70 -3.21
C ILE A 81 -3.56 13.36 -3.16
N ILE A 82 -3.76 14.29 -2.21
CA ILE A 82 -5.03 14.98 -2.01
C ILE A 82 -5.38 15.83 -3.24
N ALA A 83 -4.40 16.50 -3.84
CA ALA A 83 -4.61 17.36 -5.01
C ALA A 83 -5.03 16.59 -6.27
N HIS A 84 -4.70 15.29 -6.36
CA HIS A 84 -5.05 14.43 -7.49
C HIS A 84 -6.33 13.61 -7.27
N ALA A 85 -6.95 13.69 -6.10
CA ALA A 85 -8.20 12.99 -5.82
C ALA A 85 -9.36 13.56 -6.65
N GLU A 86 -10.14 12.69 -7.30
CA GLU A 86 -11.30 13.09 -8.13
C GLU A 86 -12.57 13.36 -7.31
N GLY A 87 -12.46 13.37 -5.99
CA GLY A 87 -13.58 13.58 -5.06
C GLY A 87 -13.08 13.77 -3.64
N PRO A 88 -13.90 13.48 -2.62
CA PRO A 88 -13.45 13.51 -1.24
C PRO A 88 -12.31 12.51 -1.03
N PRO A 89 -11.08 12.96 -0.67
CA PRO A 89 -9.91 12.08 -0.63
C PRO A 89 -10.06 10.93 0.37
N ALA A 90 -9.67 9.71 -0.04
CA ALA A 90 -9.64 8.51 0.80
C ALA A 90 -8.22 7.98 0.91
N LEU A 91 -7.59 8.13 2.07
CA LEU A 91 -6.21 7.70 2.31
C LEU A 91 -6.15 6.66 3.44
N VAL A 92 -5.09 5.86 3.45
CA VAL A 92 -4.74 5.03 4.60
C VAL A 92 -3.37 5.42 5.15
N ALA A 93 -3.28 5.67 6.45
CA ALA A 93 -2.04 5.97 7.16
C ALA A 93 -1.66 4.80 8.07
N LEU A 94 -0.38 4.39 8.05
CA LEU A 94 0.09 3.22 8.78
C LEU A 94 0.94 3.63 9.97
N ASP A 95 0.60 3.13 11.16
CA ASP A 95 1.32 3.40 12.40
C ASP A 95 2.13 2.17 12.84
N GLU A 96 3.43 2.16 12.51
CA GLU A 96 4.39 1.10 12.84
C GLU A 96 4.04 -0.30 12.26
N VAL A 97 3.50 -0.35 11.05
CA VAL A 97 3.37 -1.60 10.29
C VAL A 97 4.74 -1.97 9.73
N THR A 98 5.43 -2.92 10.36
CA THR A 98 6.81 -3.29 10.04
C THR A 98 6.94 -4.58 9.22
N ASP A 99 5.92 -5.43 9.21
CA ASP A 99 5.92 -6.65 8.42
C ASP A 99 5.68 -6.35 6.93
N PRO A 100 6.62 -6.74 6.03
CA PRO A 100 6.47 -6.57 4.58
C PRO A 100 5.22 -7.26 3.99
N GLN A 101 4.76 -8.37 4.57
CA GLN A 101 3.57 -9.07 4.10
C GLN A 101 2.32 -8.23 4.39
N ASN A 102 2.20 -7.70 5.60
CA ASN A 102 1.09 -6.82 5.96
C ASN A 102 1.10 -5.53 5.13
N LEU A 103 2.25 -4.87 4.99
CA LEU A 103 2.34 -3.66 4.17
C LEU A 103 1.94 -3.93 2.72
N GLY A 104 2.47 -4.99 2.11
CA GLY A 104 2.12 -5.34 0.73
C GLY A 104 0.64 -5.67 0.54
N ALA A 105 0.03 -6.40 1.49
CA ALA A 105 -1.39 -6.72 1.46
C ALA A 105 -2.27 -5.46 1.60
N ILE A 106 -1.90 -4.53 2.49
CA ILE A 106 -2.60 -3.25 2.67
C ILE A 106 -2.51 -2.41 1.39
N ILE A 107 -1.32 -2.26 0.80
CA ILE A 107 -1.14 -1.53 -0.46
C ILE A 107 -2.04 -2.12 -1.57
N ARG A 108 -2.03 -3.44 -1.71
CA ARG A 108 -2.86 -4.12 -2.70
C ARG A 108 -4.35 -3.84 -2.47
N SER A 109 -4.81 -3.92 -1.24
CA SER A 109 -6.20 -3.65 -0.88
C SER A 109 -6.57 -2.19 -1.16
N ALA A 110 -5.72 -1.24 -0.79
CA ALA A 110 -5.95 0.18 -1.03
C ALA A 110 -6.10 0.50 -2.53
N VAL A 111 -5.18 0.01 -3.36
CA VAL A 111 -5.25 0.18 -4.82
C VAL A 111 -6.48 -0.50 -5.41
N THR A 112 -6.79 -1.73 -4.97
CA THR A 112 -7.95 -2.48 -5.49
C THR A 112 -9.28 -1.83 -5.12
N LEU A 113 -9.36 -1.20 -3.95
CA LEU A 113 -10.56 -0.52 -3.45
C LEU A 113 -10.66 0.95 -3.91
N GLY A 114 -9.70 1.44 -4.70
CA GLY A 114 -9.71 2.79 -5.26
C GLY A 114 -9.41 3.88 -4.25
N LEU A 115 -8.62 3.60 -3.20
CA LEU A 115 -8.13 4.65 -2.32
C LEU A 115 -7.07 5.49 -3.05
N ASP A 116 -7.06 6.80 -2.80
CA ASP A 116 -6.18 7.75 -3.48
C ASP A 116 -4.70 7.57 -3.10
N GLY A 117 -4.41 7.06 -1.90
CA GLY A 117 -3.03 6.77 -1.53
C GLY A 117 -2.79 6.33 -0.10
N LEU A 118 -1.50 6.15 0.20
CA LEU A 118 -1.04 5.66 1.49
C LEU A 118 -0.03 6.63 2.11
N ILE A 119 -0.01 6.68 3.45
CA ILE A 119 0.97 7.43 4.23
C ILE A 119 1.72 6.46 5.12
N ILE A 120 3.03 6.34 4.94
CA ILE A 120 3.90 5.46 5.74
C ILE A 120 4.97 6.26 6.49
N PRO A 121 5.33 5.89 7.72
CA PRO A 121 6.46 6.50 8.42
C PRO A 121 7.78 6.16 7.74
N LYS A 122 8.74 7.11 7.76
CA LYS A 122 10.12 6.88 7.30
C LYS A 122 10.88 5.88 8.18
N HIS A 123 10.53 5.84 9.47
CA HIS A 123 11.16 5.00 10.47
C HIS A 123 10.13 4.10 11.13
N ARG A 124 10.54 2.92 11.59
CA ARG A 124 9.67 1.92 12.23
C ARG A 124 8.50 1.48 11.34
N ALA A 125 8.74 1.42 10.05
CA ALA A 125 7.81 0.86 9.06
C ALA A 125 8.59 0.08 8.02
N ALA A 126 7.94 -0.87 7.37
CA ALA A 126 8.53 -1.54 6.21
C ALA A 126 8.69 -0.52 5.07
N GLY A 127 9.84 -0.56 4.40
CA GLY A 127 10.05 0.20 3.15
C GLY A 127 9.51 -0.55 1.93
N ILE A 128 9.48 0.12 0.76
CA ILE A 128 9.07 -0.51 -0.51
C ILE A 128 10.21 -1.39 -1.04
N THR A 129 10.36 -2.55 -0.42
CA THR A 129 11.37 -3.58 -0.76
C THR A 129 10.82 -4.58 -1.76
N ALA A 130 11.67 -5.43 -2.34
CA ALA A 130 11.25 -6.54 -3.20
C ALA A 130 10.22 -7.46 -2.53
N ALA A 131 10.31 -7.65 -1.21
CA ALA A 131 9.35 -8.42 -0.44
C ALA A 131 7.97 -7.76 -0.41
N VAL A 132 7.89 -6.42 -0.22
CA VAL A 132 6.64 -5.64 -0.24
C VAL A 132 6.05 -5.62 -1.65
N VAL A 133 6.85 -5.36 -2.68
CA VAL A 133 6.41 -5.38 -4.08
C VAL A 133 5.81 -6.74 -4.44
N ARG A 134 6.45 -7.82 -3.99
CA ARG A 134 5.94 -9.17 -4.19
C ARG A 134 4.64 -9.43 -3.40
N ALA A 135 4.58 -9.06 -2.12
CA ALA A 135 3.40 -9.26 -1.26
C ALA A 135 2.19 -8.49 -1.81
N SER A 136 2.42 -7.30 -2.37
CA SER A 136 1.39 -6.51 -3.04
C SER A 136 1.01 -7.05 -4.44
N ALA A 137 1.69 -8.09 -4.94
CA ALA A 137 1.59 -8.58 -6.32
C ALA A 137 1.82 -7.48 -7.39
N GLY A 138 2.66 -6.50 -7.08
CA GLY A 138 2.99 -5.37 -7.95
C GLY A 138 2.06 -4.16 -7.81
N ALA A 139 1.08 -4.18 -6.91
CA ALA A 139 0.20 -3.02 -6.69
C ALA A 139 0.95 -1.75 -6.24
N THR A 140 2.17 -1.89 -5.71
CA THR A 140 3.05 -0.75 -5.43
C THR A 140 3.28 0.15 -6.64
N GLU A 141 3.22 -0.41 -7.84
CA GLU A 141 3.49 0.33 -9.10
C GLU A 141 2.33 1.25 -9.52
N HIS A 142 1.19 1.09 -8.87
CA HIS A 142 -0.04 1.87 -9.07
C HIS A 142 -0.44 2.68 -7.84
N ALA A 143 0.32 2.57 -6.74
CA ALA A 143 0.00 3.24 -5.50
C ALA A 143 0.69 4.58 -5.38
N SER A 144 -0.02 5.62 -4.96
CA SER A 144 0.57 6.88 -4.50
C SER A 144 0.93 6.73 -3.02
N ILE A 145 2.22 6.73 -2.69
CA ILE A 145 2.69 6.53 -1.31
C ILE A 145 3.49 7.72 -0.83
N ALA A 146 2.99 8.38 0.21
CA ALA A 146 3.72 9.42 0.92
C ALA A 146 4.55 8.83 2.06
N ARG A 147 5.82 9.25 2.18
CA ARG A 147 6.72 8.80 3.25
C ARG A 147 7.08 9.94 4.18
N VAL A 148 6.52 9.91 5.39
CA VAL A 148 6.58 11.02 6.33
C VAL A 148 7.51 10.76 7.52
N THR A 149 8.19 11.78 8.00
CA THR A 149 9.10 11.67 9.16
C THR A 149 8.32 11.59 10.47
N ASN A 150 7.18 12.28 10.57
CA ASN A 150 6.37 12.36 11.79
C ASN A 150 4.88 12.20 11.47
N LEU A 151 4.37 10.99 11.63
CA LEU A 151 2.97 10.67 11.35
C LEU A 151 1.99 11.56 12.13
N GLN A 152 2.23 11.81 13.41
CA GLN A 152 1.32 12.62 14.25
C GLN A 152 1.21 14.06 13.73
N ARG A 153 2.34 14.66 13.30
CA ARG A 153 2.35 15.99 12.72
C ARG A 153 1.63 16.02 11.40
N THR A 154 1.83 14.99 10.57
CA THR A 154 1.13 14.85 9.29
C THR A 154 -0.39 14.73 9.49
N LEU A 155 -0.84 13.85 10.38
CA LEU A 155 -2.27 13.70 10.68
C LEU A 155 -2.89 15.02 11.18
N LEU A 156 -2.17 15.76 12.04
CA LEU A 156 -2.63 17.08 12.50
C LEU A 156 -2.72 18.09 11.34
N SER A 157 -1.79 18.06 10.39
CA SER A 157 -1.83 18.92 9.19
C SER A 157 -3.05 18.57 8.33
N LEU A 158 -3.29 17.28 8.08
CA LEU A 158 -4.40 16.79 7.27
C LEU A 158 -5.76 17.11 7.91
N SER A 159 -5.89 16.94 9.23
CA SER A 159 -7.11 17.34 9.96
C SER A 159 -7.36 18.86 9.83
N LYS A 160 -6.33 19.70 9.95
CA LYS A 160 -6.44 21.15 9.74
C LYS A 160 -6.81 21.52 8.29
N SER A 161 -6.43 20.72 7.32
CA SER A 161 -6.83 20.87 5.91
C SER A 161 -8.25 20.36 5.64
N GLY A 162 -8.94 19.85 6.67
CA GLY A 162 -10.34 19.50 6.62
C GLY A 162 -10.62 17.99 6.49
N LEU A 163 -9.61 17.12 6.34
CA LEU A 163 -9.84 15.68 6.29
C LEU A 163 -10.22 15.13 7.67
N GLU A 164 -11.11 14.16 7.69
CA GLU A 164 -11.50 13.44 8.89
C GLU A 164 -10.50 12.31 9.17
N ILE A 165 -9.90 12.28 10.36
CA ILE A 165 -8.93 11.27 10.77
C ILE A 165 -9.64 10.17 11.54
N VAL A 166 -9.71 8.98 10.98
CA VAL A 166 -10.40 7.80 11.55
C VAL A 166 -9.38 6.77 12.00
N GLY A 167 -9.30 6.50 13.29
CA GLY A 167 -8.43 5.47 13.85
C GLY A 167 -9.11 4.11 13.90
N LEU A 168 -8.40 3.05 13.51
CA LEU A 168 -8.87 1.67 13.67
C LEU A 168 -8.23 1.04 14.92
N ASP A 169 -9.07 0.71 15.91
CA ASP A 169 -8.63 0.18 17.21
C ASP A 169 -9.72 -0.72 17.80
N ALA A 170 -9.34 -1.94 18.19
CA ALA A 170 -10.30 -2.92 18.72
C ALA A 170 -11.02 -2.48 20.01
N GLY A 171 -10.41 -1.56 20.78
CA GLY A 171 -10.98 -1.00 22.00
C GLY A 171 -11.84 0.26 21.79
N ALA A 172 -12.31 0.52 20.57
CA ALA A 172 -13.23 1.62 20.29
C ALA A 172 -14.69 1.23 20.52
N ASP A 173 -15.56 2.23 20.73
CA ASP A 173 -16.99 2.02 20.98
C ASP A 173 -17.82 2.02 19.69
N ILE A 174 -17.31 2.64 18.60
CA ILE A 174 -18.05 2.83 17.34
C ILE A 174 -17.67 1.73 16.36
N ASP A 175 -18.64 0.97 15.87
CA ASP A 175 -18.45 0.01 14.77
C ASP A 175 -18.17 0.77 13.46
N VAL A 176 -17.18 0.33 12.69
CA VAL A 176 -16.79 0.96 11.41
C VAL A 176 -17.95 1.03 10.42
N ARG A 177 -18.92 0.12 10.51
CA ARG A 177 -20.16 0.13 9.71
C ARG A 177 -21.08 1.30 10.02
N ASN A 178 -20.94 1.91 11.18
CA ASN A 178 -21.78 3.04 11.63
C ASN A 178 -21.12 4.40 11.30
N LEU A 179 -19.97 4.42 10.62
CA LEU A 179 -19.39 5.66 10.12
C LEU A 179 -20.31 6.26 9.06
N GLU A 180 -20.67 7.53 9.22
CA GLU A 180 -21.38 8.29 8.20
C GLU A 180 -20.44 8.68 7.04
N PRO A 181 -20.93 8.89 5.81
CA PRO A 181 -20.15 9.46 4.72
C PRO A 181 -19.48 10.77 5.10
N SER A 182 -18.24 11.01 4.65
CA SER A 182 -17.56 12.29 4.89
C SER A 182 -17.39 13.08 3.59
N PRO A 183 -18.04 14.20 3.42
CA PRO A 183 -17.85 15.04 2.24
C PRO A 183 -16.47 15.71 2.18
N ARG A 184 -15.73 15.67 3.28
CA ARG A 184 -14.39 16.26 3.40
C ARG A 184 -13.25 15.31 3.04
N GLY A 185 -13.56 14.03 2.81
CA GLY A 185 -12.56 12.97 2.68
C GLY A 185 -12.06 12.45 4.04
N ARG A 186 -11.30 11.35 3.99
CA ARG A 186 -10.86 10.60 5.18
C ARG A 186 -9.43 10.10 5.10
N VAL A 187 -8.82 10.00 6.27
CA VAL A 187 -7.60 9.24 6.48
C VAL A 187 -7.88 8.13 7.49
N LEU A 188 -7.91 6.88 7.05
CA LEU A 188 -7.96 5.72 7.91
C LEU A 188 -6.57 5.47 8.51
N VAL A 189 -6.45 5.45 9.83
CA VAL A 189 -5.19 5.17 10.51
C VAL A 189 -5.21 3.75 11.06
N VAL A 190 -4.27 2.92 10.59
CA VAL A 190 -4.14 1.51 10.97
C VAL A 190 -2.87 1.31 11.78
N GLY A 191 -2.99 0.73 12.95
CA GLY A 191 -1.87 0.45 13.86
C GLY A 191 -1.15 -0.87 13.57
N SER A 192 -0.10 -1.12 14.33
CA SER A 192 0.66 -2.37 14.28
C SER A 192 -0.13 -3.55 14.86
N GLU A 193 0.23 -4.75 14.39
CA GLU A 193 -0.35 -5.99 14.91
C GLU A 193 -0.10 -6.16 16.42
N GLY A 194 -1.12 -6.50 17.17
CA GLY A 194 -1.08 -6.74 18.62
C GLY A 194 -1.05 -5.49 19.49
N LYS A 195 -0.45 -4.37 19.05
CA LYS A 195 -0.37 -3.13 19.85
C LYS A 195 -1.40 -2.07 19.42
N GLY A 196 -1.99 -2.21 18.24
CA GLY A 196 -2.91 -1.22 17.69
C GLY A 196 -2.24 0.14 17.44
N LEU A 197 -2.99 1.20 17.61
CA LEU A 197 -2.51 2.58 17.46
C LEU A 197 -1.69 3.03 18.65
N ARG A 198 -0.55 3.67 18.41
CA ARG A 198 0.18 4.35 19.47
C ARG A 198 -0.69 5.44 20.11
N ARG A 199 -0.59 5.58 21.44
CA ARG A 199 -1.38 6.55 22.21
C ARG A 199 -1.41 7.95 21.59
N MET A 200 -0.27 8.47 21.16
CA MET A 200 -0.17 9.81 20.60
C MET A 200 -0.76 9.90 19.17
N VAL A 201 -0.80 8.81 18.42
CA VAL A 201 -1.47 8.74 17.13
C VAL A 201 -2.98 8.64 17.33
N ARG A 202 -3.44 7.80 18.24
CA ARG A 202 -4.86 7.67 18.62
C ARG A 202 -5.46 9.02 19.07
N GLN A 203 -4.68 9.86 19.78
CA GLN A 203 -5.11 11.21 20.18
C GLN A 203 -5.22 12.21 19.01
N ARG A 204 -4.76 11.87 17.81
CA ARG A 204 -4.91 12.69 16.60
C ARG A 204 -6.09 12.25 15.74
N CYS A 205 -6.74 11.16 16.09
CA CYS A 205 -7.94 10.72 15.41
C CYS A 205 -9.15 11.52 15.91
N ASP A 206 -9.96 11.99 14.97
CA ASP A 206 -11.23 12.67 15.27
C ASP A 206 -12.27 11.65 15.73
N ILE A 207 -12.23 10.45 15.13
CA ILE A 207 -13.09 9.30 15.45
C ILE A 207 -12.21 8.06 15.57
N VAL A 208 -12.55 7.15 16.50
CA VAL A 208 -11.92 5.84 16.60
C VAL A 208 -13.00 4.78 16.47
N VAL A 209 -12.75 3.83 15.57
CA VAL A 209 -13.71 2.77 15.22
C VAL A 209 -13.13 1.38 15.43
N HIS A 210 -13.99 0.40 15.64
CA HIS A 210 -13.61 -1.01 15.68
C HIS A 210 -14.32 -1.81 14.59
N ILE A 211 -13.78 -2.98 14.28
CA ILE A 211 -14.46 -4.01 13.52
C ILE A 211 -15.06 -4.97 14.54
N ARG A 212 -16.36 -5.20 14.47
CA ARG A 212 -17.06 -6.13 15.36
C ARG A 212 -16.49 -7.55 15.22
N GLN A 213 -16.13 -8.14 16.35
CA GLN A 213 -15.61 -9.49 16.44
C GLN A 213 -16.48 -10.27 17.44
N GLU A 214 -16.91 -11.46 17.06
CA GLU A 214 -17.78 -12.32 17.91
C GLU A 214 -17.11 -13.68 18.22
N GLY A 215 -15.94 -13.91 17.67
CA GLY A 215 -15.18 -15.14 17.85
C GLY A 215 -14.29 -15.13 19.10
N PRO A 216 -13.64 -16.26 19.42
CA PRO A 216 -12.79 -16.40 20.59
C PRO A 216 -11.40 -15.76 20.43
N MET A 217 -11.08 -15.18 19.27
CA MET A 217 -9.80 -14.53 19.00
C MET A 217 -9.86 -13.04 19.33
N ASP A 218 -8.79 -12.52 19.94
CA ASP A 218 -8.74 -11.15 20.45
C ASP A 218 -8.55 -10.10 19.35
N SER A 219 -8.04 -10.49 18.18
CA SER A 219 -7.76 -9.53 17.09
C SER A 219 -7.69 -10.20 15.72
N LEU A 220 -7.96 -9.41 14.68
CA LEU A 220 -7.67 -9.73 13.29
C LEU A 220 -6.21 -9.39 12.96
N ASN A 221 -5.64 -10.08 11.97
CA ASN A 221 -4.39 -9.63 11.36
C ASN A 221 -4.54 -8.18 10.86
N ALA A 222 -3.49 -7.37 10.98
CA ALA A 222 -3.51 -5.94 10.68
C ALA A 222 -3.93 -5.64 9.21
N SER A 223 -3.48 -6.44 8.25
CA SER A 223 -3.85 -6.24 6.84
C SER A 223 -5.29 -6.63 6.54
N VAL A 224 -5.82 -7.65 7.24
CA VAL A 224 -7.24 -8.05 7.13
C VAL A 224 -8.13 -6.97 7.72
N ALA A 225 -7.81 -6.49 8.93
CA ALA A 225 -8.54 -5.40 9.58
C ALA A 225 -8.52 -4.13 8.71
N ALA A 226 -7.35 -3.77 8.17
CA ALA A 226 -7.22 -2.64 7.25
C ALA A 226 -8.11 -2.81 6.01
N ALA A 227 -8.13 -3.99 5.38
CA ALA A 227 -8.92 -4.24 4.18
C ALA A 227 -10.43 -4.11 4.43
N ILE A 228 -10.93 -4.64 5.55
CA ILE A 228 -12.34 -4.50 5.95
C ILE A 228 -12.69 -3.03 6.17
N ALA A 229 -11.88 -2.30 6.95
CA ALA A 229 -12.15 -0.89 7.22
C ALA A 229 -12.05 -0.01 5.97
N MET A 230 -11.09 -0.27 5.08
CA MET A 230 -10.98 0.42 3.78
C MET A 230 -12.20 0.17 2.91
N TYR A 231 -12.71 -1.08 2.87
CA TYR A 231 -13.92 -1.40 2.11
C TYR A 231 -15.14 -0.62 2.61
N GLU A 232 -15.36 -0.57 3.92
CA GLU A 232 -16.47 0.19 4.51
C GLU A 232 -16.36 1.68 4.22
N ILE A 233 -15.14 2.24 4.26
CA ILE A 233 -14.90 3.66 3.99
C ILE A 233 -15.09 3.97 2.50
N SER A 234 -14.51 3.18 1.60
CA SER A 234 -14.60 3.41 0.15
C SER A 234 -16.05 3.27 -0.36
N ALA A 235 -16.77 2.25 0.10
CA ALA A 235 -18.17 2.04 -0.29
C ALA A 235 -19.07 3.23 0.09
N LYS A 236 -18.84 3.82 1.25
CA LYS A 236 -19.60 4.99 1.72
C LYS A 236 -19.26 6.29 0.98
N GLN A 237 -18.00 6.45 0.58
CA GLN A 237 -17.59 7.61 -0.20
C GLN A 237 -18.11 7.56 -1.64
N LEU A 238 -18.08 6.38 -2.27
CA LEU A 238 -18.64 6.16 -3.61
C LEU A 238 -20.17 6.31 -3.63
N GLY A 239 -20.87 5.90 -2.56
CA GLY A 239 -22.30 6.11 -2.41
C GLY A 239 -22.67 7.59 -2.34
N ALA A 240 -21.92 8.38 -1.58
CA ALA A 240 -22.16 9.82 -1.45
C ALA A 240 -21.90 10.62 -2.75
N ALA A 241 -21.03 10.12 -3.64
CA ALA A 241 -20.75 10.74 -4.94
C ALA A 241 -21.85 10.47 -5.98
N ASN A 242 -22.67 9.41 -5.81
CA ASN A 242 -23.74 9.04 -6.74
C ASN A 242 -25.11 9.65 -6.37
N ASP A 243 -25.27 10.18 -5.16
CA ASP A 243 -26.53 10.78 -4.67
C ASP A 243 -26.56 12.32 -4.80
N GLY A 244 -25.58 12.93 -5.45
CA GLY A 244 -25.47 14.37 -5.74
C GLY A 244 -25.52 14.64 -7.24
#